data_a74a50629e849c8027e602293db07852
#
_entry.id   a74a50629e849c8027e602293db07852
#
_cell.length_a   1.000
_cell.length_b   1.000
_cell.length_c   1.000
_cell.angle_alpha   90.00
_cell.angle_beta   90.00
_cell.angle_gamma   90.00
#
_symmetry.space_group_name_H-M   'P 1'
#
loop_
_entity.id
_entity.type
_entity.pdbx_description
1 polymer ?
#
loop_
_entity_poly.entity_id
_entity_poly.type
_entity_poly.pdbx_seq_one_letter_code
_entity_poly.pdbx_strand_id
1 'polypeptide(L)'
;MCSSDLIRFDQAFSNETGLSLFESSQLALARWSVDNQLVERGDWSNDWDDWVNLIFSMRVQPKLGAKRPVLVTHFPASQAALAKLAADDERTAERYELFYHGVELANGYHELLNPSELANRAQIANRQRIEDGKFPLPIENPLFQAMKIGFPDCCGCALGFDRVVMLACQATSLREVIPFPADRA
;
A
#
# COMPACT_ATOMS: atom_id res chain seq x y z
N MET A 1 -15.66 23.19 4.20
CA MET A 1 -14.34 22.63 4.56
C MET A 1 -14.42 21.12 4.34
N CYS A 2 -13.72 20.60 3.32
CA CYS A 2 -13.56 19.17 3.18
C CYS A 2 -12.56 18.70 4.24
N SER A 3 -13.03 18.10 5.32
CA SER A 3 -12.18 17.43 6.27
C SER A 3 -12.16 15.95 5.90
N SER A 4 -11.08 15.49 5.31
CA SER A 4 -10.77 14.06 5.32
C SER A 4 -10.34 13.67 6.73
N ASP A 5 -10.68 12.47 7.15
CA ASP A 5 -10.09 11.91 8.36
C ASP A 5 -8.64 11.52 8.07
N LEU A 6 -7.77 11.60 9.06
CA LEU A 6 -6.39 11.15 9.00
C LEU A 6 -6.23 10.03 10.02
N ILE A 7 -5.65 8.90 9.59
CA ILE A 7 -5.35 7.76 10.46
C ILE A 7 -4.02 7.12 10.07
N ARG A 8 -3.25 6.66 11.03
CA ARG A 8 -2.05 5.85 10.75
C ARG A 8 -2.46 4.42 10.40
N PHE A 9 -1.64 3.77 9.58
CA PHE A 9 -1.88 2.39 9.14
C PHE A 9 -1.99 1.42 10.34
N ASP A 10 -1.04 1.51 11.27
CA ASP A 10 -1.01 0.67 12.48
C ASP A 10 -2.25 0.88 13.36
N GLN A 11 -2.75 2.11 13.45
CA GLN A 11 -3.96 2.42 14.19
C GLN A 11 -5.22 1.90 13.48
N ALA A 12 -5.31 2.08 12.15
CA ALA A 12 -6.43 1.53 11.38
C ALA A 12 -6.48 0.00 11.50
N PHE A 13 -5.31 -0.65 11.42
CA PHE A 13 -5.15 -2.09 11.60
C PHE A 13 -5.57 -2.54 12.99
N SER A 14 -5.06 -1.89 14.03
CA SER A 14 -5.36 -2.22 15.42
C SER A 14 -6.84 -2.02 15.78
N ASN A 15 -7.47 -0.96 15.27
CA ASN A 15 -8.89 -0.70 15.51
C ASN A 15 -9.81 -1.84 15.01
N GLU A 16 -9.43 -2.50 13.92
CA GLU A 16 -10.24 -3.55 13.29
C GLU A 16 -9.88 -4.95 13.75
N THR A 17 -8.65 -5.17 14.16
CA THR A 17 -8.14 -6.51 14.48
C THR A 17 -7.94 -6.74 15.99
N GLY A 18 -7.74 -5.67 16.74
CA GLY A 18 -7.29 -5.74 18.14
C GLY A 18 -5.80 -6.10 18.27
N LEU A 19 -5.08 -6.27 17.15
CA LEU A 19 -3.65 -6.60 17.15
C LEU A 19 -2.80 -5.33 17.09
N SER A 20 -1.66 -5.33 17.80
CA SER A 20 -0.60 -4.36 17.59
C SER A 20 0.21 -4.78 16.36
N LEU A 21 0.17 -3.97 15.29
CA LEU A 21 0.78 -4.33 14.00
C LEU A 21 2.25 -4.73 14.15
N PHE A 22 3.07 -3.83 14.72
CA PHE A 22 4.52 -4.01 14.77
C PHE A 22 5.00 -4.96 15.88
N GLU A 23 4.12 -5.33 16.82
CA GLU A 23 4.40 -6.31 17.87
C GLU A 23 3.91 -7.71 17.48
N SER A 24 3.10 -7.82 16.44
CA SER A 24 2.54 -9.09 16.00
C SER A 24 3.52 -9.85 15.12
N SER A 25 3.88 -11.06 15.56
CA SER A 25 4.66 -11.98 14.72
C SER A 25 3.83 -12.48 13.53
N GLN A 26 4.51 -12.94 12.48
CA GLN A 26 3.86 -13.62 11.34
C GLN A 26 2.90 -14.73 11.82
N LEU A 27 3.32 -15.53 12.79
CA LEU A 27 2.49 -16.61 13.34
C LEU A 27 1.22 -16.09 14.03
N ALA A 28 1.31 -14.94 14.71
CA ALA A 28 0.14 -14.31 15.34
C ALA A 28 -0.86 -13.82 14.29
N LEU A 29 -0.37 -13.19 13.20
CA LEU A 29 -1.20 -12.76 12.08
C LEU A 29 -1.85 -13.95 11.36
N ALA A 30 -1.08 -15.02 11.12
CA ALA A 30 -1.58 -16.24 10.51
C ALA A 30 -2.71 -16.87 11.35
N ARG A 31 -2.52 -17.01 12.65
CA ARG A 31 -3.56 -17.54 13.57
C ARG A 31 -4.80 -16.66 13.55
N TRP A 32 -4.62 -15.35 13.68
CA TRP A 32 -5.73 -14.40 13.63
C TRP A 32 -6.52 -14.53 12.32
N SER A 33 -5.84 -14.71 11.19
CA SER A 33 -6.46 -14.86 9.87
C SER A 33 -7.28 -16.14 9.75
N VAL A 34 -6.80 -17.25 10.31
CA VAL A 34 -7.55 -18.52 10.38
C VAL A 34 -8.77 -18.37 11.30
N ASP A 35 -8.58 -17.84 12.51
CA ASP A 35 -9.64 -17.67 13.50
C ASP A 35 -10.76 -16.76 12.99
N ASN A 36 -10.42 -15.83 12.12
CA ASN A 36 -11.37 -14.89 11.47
C ASN A 36 -11.79 -15.33 10.05
N GLN A 37 -11.49 -16.57 9.65
CA GLN A 37 -11.94 -17.19 8.39
C GLN A 37 -11.51 -16.43 7.13
N LEU A 38 -10.33 -15.80 7.15
CA LEU A 38 -9.74 -15.20 5.95
C LEU A 38 -9.06 -16.25 5.07
N VAL A 39 -8.51 -17.28 5.69
CA VAL A 39 -7.88 -18.44 5.06
C VAL A 39 -8.24 -19.70 5.84
N GLU A 40 -8.18 -20.85 5.17
CA GLU A 40 -8.45 -22.13 5.81
C GLU A 40 -7.27 -22.62 6.68
N ARG A 41 -6.04 -22.25 6.31
CA ARG A 41 -4.81 -22.73 6.93
C ARG A 41 -3.80 -21.60 7.17
N GLY A 42 -3.05 -21.71 8.27
CA GLY A 42 -2.05 -20.71 8.67
C GLY A 42 -0.70 -20.84 7.97
N ASP A 43 -0.54 -21.74 7.01
CA ASP A 43 0.66 -21.94 6.19
C ASP A 43 0.51 -21.35 4.75
N TRP A 44 -0.44 -20.43 4.56
CA TRP A 44 -0.71 -19.77 3.30
C TRP A 44 0.48 -18.94 2.79
N SER A 45 1.20 -18.24 3.67
CA SER A 45 2.43 -17.50 3.35
C SER A 45 3.45 -17.57 4.48
N ASN A 46 4.73 -17.48 4.10
CA ASN A 46 5.86 -17.32 5.00
C ASN A 46 6.34 -15.88 5.12
N ASP A 47 5.63 -14.92 4.53
CA ASP A 47 5.95 -13.50 4.55
C ASP A 47 4.99 -12.74 5.50
N TRP A 48 5.54 -11.89 6.36
CA TRP A 48 4.79 -11.04 7.28
C TRP A 48 3.91 -10.03 6.52
N ASP A 49 4.45 -9.43 5.45
CA ASP A 49 3.73 -8.45 4.64
C ASP A 49 2.52 -9.05 3.91
N ASP A 50 2.59 -10.31 3.48
CA ASP A 50 1.45 -10.99 2.88
C ASP A 50 0.29 -11.08 3.86
N TRP A 51 0.55 -11.45 5.11
CA TRP A 51 -0.47 -11.51 6.15
C TRP A 51 -1.05 -10.14 6.48
N VAL A 52 -0.20 -9.12 6.59
CA VAL A 52 -0.66 -7.73 6.81
C VAL A 52 -1.54 -7.26 5.66
N ASN A 53 -1.12 -7.50 4.41
CA ASN A 53 -1.89 -7.10 3.23
C ASN A 53 -3.22 -7.85 3.12
N LEU A 54 -3.24 -9.16 3.42
CA LEU A 54 -4.46 -9.94 3.45
C LEU A 54 -5.46 -9.38 4.48
N ILE A 55 -5.01 -9.19 5.71
CA ILE A 55 -5.86 -8.66 6.79
C ILE A 55 -6.33 -7.24 6.46
N PHE A 56 -5.42 -6.37 6.01
CA PHE A 56 -5.76 -5.00 5.66
C PHE A 56 -6.81 -4.95 4.56
N SER A 57 -6.61 -5.66 3.46
CA SER A 57 -7.52 -5.65 2.31
C SER A 57 -8.89 -6.26 2.62
N MET A 58 -8.93 -7.30 3.47
CA MET A 58 -10.17 -8.03 3.74
C MET A 58 -10.97 -7.49 4.94
N ARG A 59 -10.32 -6.81 5.89
CA ARG A 59 -10.97 -6.38 7.15
C ARG A 59 -10.90 -4.89 7.41
N VAL A 60 -9.79 -4.23 7.08
CA VAL A 60 -9.58 -2.81 7.36
C VAL A 60 -10.12 -1.96 6.23
N GLN A 61 -9.61 -2.16 5.03
CA GLN A 61 -9.91 -1.35 3.85
C GLN A 61 -11.42 -1.21 3.57
N PRO A 62 -12.27 -2.27 3.62
CA PRO A 62 -13.70 -2.14 3.32
C PRO A 62 -14.45 -1.17 4.24
N LYS A 63 -13.90 -0.86 5.41
CA LYS A 63 -14.51 0.04 6.40
C LYS A 63 -13.97 1.46 6.31
N LEU A 64 -12.88 1.68 5.56
CA LEU A 64 -12.28 3.00 5.41
C LEU A 64 -13.18 3.93 4.59
N GLY A 65 -13.31 5.14 5.06
CA GLY A 65 -13.99 6.20 4.32
C GLY A 65 -15.50 6.04 4.18
N ALA A 66 -16.18 5.33 5.08
CA ALA A 66 -17.62 5.06 4.99
C ALA A 66 -18.51 6.32 4.98
N LYS A 67 -18.09 7.39 5.65
CA LYS A 67 -18.86 8.66 5.73
C LYS A 67 -18.18 9.80 4.99
N ARG A 68 -16.87 9.85 4.99
CA ARG A 68 -16.03 10.86 4.34
C ARG A 68 -14.67 10.26 4.00
N PRO A 69 -13.95 10.80 3.02
CA PRO A 69 -12.63 10.28 2.66
C PRO A 69 -11.70 10.20 3.87
N VAL A 70 -10.89 9.15 3.94
CA VAL A 70 -9.87 8.96 4.97
C VAL A 70 -8.50 8.81 4.32
N LEU A 71 -7.53 9.52 4.85
CA LEU A 71 -6.13 9.41 4.46
C LEU A 71 -5.43 8.47 5.46
N VAL A 72 -4.99 7.32 4.96
CA VAL A 72 -4.16 6.38 5.73
C VAL A 72 -2.70 6.71 5.48
N THR A 73 -1.94 6.89 6.55
CA THR A 73 -0.52 7.30 6.50
C THR A 73 0.37 6.32 7.26
N HIS A 74 1.68 6.50 7.22
CA HIS A 74 2.65 5.70 7.97
C HIS A 74 2.50 4.20 7.67
N PHE A 75 2.57 3.85 6.40
CA PHE A 75 2.62 2.45 5.96
C PHE A 75 3.87 1.76 6.52
N PRO A 76 3.86 0.42 6.71
CA PRO A 76 5.05 -0.30 7.14
C PRO A 76 6.27 0.01 6.27
N ALA A 77 7.45 0.09 6.87
CA ALA A 77 8.71 0.38 6.17
C ALA A 77 9.03 -0.64 5.06
N SER A 78 8.63 -1.90 5.25
CA SER A 78 8.72 -2.95 4.21
C SER A 78 7.89 -2.62 2.97
N GLN A 79 6.81 -1.83 3.13
CA GLN A 79 5.90 -1.38 2.07
C GLN A 79 6.16 0.06 1.62
N ALA A 80 7.34 0.60 1.92
CA ALA A 80 7.68 1.99 1.63
C ALA A 80 7.68 2.32 0.12
N ALA A 81 7.88 1.35 -0.76
CA ALA A 81 8.02 1.56 -2.21
C ALA A 81 9.05 2.68 -2.51
N LEU A 82 8.60 3.83 -3.04
CA LEU A 82 9.45 5.00 -3.33
C LEU A 82 9.33 6.10 -2.25
N ALA A 83 8.71 5.82 -1.11
CA ALA A 83 8.62 6.79 -0.02
C ALA A 83 9.89 6.84 0.83
N LYS A 84 10.16 7.98 1.45
CA LYS A 84 11.10 8.09 2.57
C LYS A 84 10.57 7.28 3.76
N LEU A 85 11.47 6.79 4.60
CA LEU A 85 11.09 6.33 5.93
C LEU A 85 10.70 7.54 6.79
N ALA A 86 9.74 7.33 7.70
CA ALA A 86 9.29 8.38 8.58
C ALA A 86 10.34 8.69 9.64
N ALA A 87 10.59 9.99 9.89
CA ALA A 87 11.61 10.42 10.82
C ALA A 87 11.21 10.18 12.30
N ASP A 88 9.92 10.09 12.57
CA ASP A 88 9.35 9.88 13.91
C ASP A 88 9.21 8.40 14.28
N ASP A 89 9.17 7.50 13.27
CA ASP A 89 9.09 6.05 13.48
C ASP A 89 9.67 5.29 12.28
N GLU A 90 10.93 4.87 12.37
CA GLU A 90 11.66 4.15 11.31
C GLU A 90 11.01 2.83 10.85
N ARG A 91 10.04 2.29 11.61
CA ARG A 91 9.25 1.12 11.21
C ARG A 91 8.21 1.46 10.15
N THR A 92 8.05 2.76 9.84
CA THR A 92 7.04 3.27 8.91
C THR A 92 7.65 4.13 7.81
N ALA A 93 6.87 4.33 6.75
CA ALA A 93 7.21 5.17 5.62
C ALA A 93 6.25 6.36 5.49
N GLU A 94 6.74 7.47 4.96
CA GLU A 94 5.96 8.65 4.60
C GLU A 94 5.17 8.40 3.30
N ARG A 95 4.40 7.32 3.30
CA ARG A 95 3.46 6.90 2.27
C ARG A 95 2.05 7.14 2.78
N TYR A 96 1.16 7.53 1.87
CA TYR A 96 -0.25 7.69 2.18
C TYR A 96 -1.13 7.16 1.06
N GLU A 97 -2.32 6.69 1.45
CA GLU A 97 -3.37 6.31 0.52
C GLU A 97 -4.69 6.95 0.95
N LEU A 98 -5.45 7.43 -0.03
CA LEU A 98 -6.77 8.00 0.19
C LEU A 98 -7.85 6.97 -0.11
N PHE A 99 -8.72 6.72 0.87
CA PHE A 99 -9.84 5.79 0.74
C PHE A 99 -11.18 6.52 0.86
N TYR A 100 -12.16 6.07 0.07
CA TYR A 100 -13.55 6.46 0.20
C TYR A 100 -14.45 5.27 -0.15
N HIS A 101 -15.42 4.95 0.74
CA HIS A 101 -16.26 3.74 0.65
C HIS A 101 -15.46 2.45 0.42
N GLY A 102 -14.33 2.29 1.09
CA GLY A 102 -13.45 1.13 0.95
C GLY A 102 -12.63 1.09 -0.35
N VAL A 103 -12.80 2.07 -1.23
CA VAL A 103 -12.07 2.17 -2.49
C VAL A 103 -10.85 3.08 -2.31
N GLU A 104 -9.66 2.57 -2.63
CA GLU A 104 -8.45 3.38 -2.75
C GLU A 104 -8.57 4.31 -3.95
N LEU A 105 -8.51 5.61 -3.71
CA LEU A 105 -8.60 6.64 -4.74
C LEU A 105 -7.26 7.21 -5.14
N ALA A 106 -6.31 7.29 -4.21
CA ALA A 106 -5.00 7.86 -4.46
C ALA A 106 -3.94 7.19 -3.60
N ASN A 107 -2.72 7.15 -4.12
CA ASN A 107 -1.52 6.68 -3.43
C ASN A 107 -0.41 7.70 -3.66
N GLY A 108 0.30 8.07 -2.62
CA GLY A 108 1.34 9.09 -2.70
C GLY A 108 2.44 8.91 -1.67
N TYR A 109 3.53 9.61 -1.92
CA TYR A 109 4.75 9.52 -1.15
C TYR A 109 5.34 10.90 -0.87
N HIS A 110 6.04 11.03 0.27
CA HIS A 110 7.18 11.91 0.34
C HIS A 110 8.33 11.18 -0.36
N GLU A 111 8.77 11.70 -1.48
CA GLU A 111 9.61 10.96 -2.43
C GLU A 111 10.98 10.61 -1.84
N LEU A 112 11.43 9.38 -2.06
CA LEU A 112 12.78 8.96 -1.74
C LEU A 112 13.79 9.71 -2.61
N LEU A 113 14.76 10.37 -1.98
CA LEU A 113 15.79 11.17 -2.70
C LEU A 113 17.14 10.46 -2.78
N ASN A 114 17.35 9.39 -2.03
CA ASN A 114 18.63 8.70 -1.94
C ASN A 114 18.74 7.59 -2.99
N PRO A 115 19.59 7.75 -4.05
CA PRO A 115 19.72 6.74 -5.09
C PRO A 115 20.33 5.42 -4.57
N SER A 116 21.17 5.46 -3.55
CA SER A 116 21.75 4.24 -2.96
C SER A 116 20.68 3.42 -2.25
N GLU A 117 19.76 4.08 -1.55
CA GLU A 117 18.63 3.42 -0.91
C GLU A 117 17.66 2.83 -1.97
N LEU A 118 17.40 3.56 -3.06
CA LEU A 118 16.61 3.03 -4.17
C LEU A 118 17.24 1.76 -4.75
N ALA A 119 18.55 1.79 -4.99
CA ALA A 119 19.28 0.63 -5.51
C ALA A 119 19.20 -0.57 -4.56
N ASN A 120 19.34 -0.33 -3.25
CA ASN A 120 19.22 -1.36 -2.22
C ASN A 120 17.84 -2.01 -2.21
N ARG A 121 16.76 -1.21 -2.22
CA ARG A 121 15.38 -1.70 -2.29
C ARG A 121 15.12 -2.50 -3.57
N ALA A 122 15.62 -2.01 -4.71
CA ALA A 122 15.51 -2.72 -5.99
C ALA A 122 16.27 -4.07 -5.98
N GLN A 123 17.42 -4.15 -5.32
CA GLN A 123 18.15 -5.42 -5.16
C GLN A 123 17.37 -6.41 -4.29
N ILE A 124 16.76 -5.94 -3.18
CA ILE A 124 15.94 -6.79 -2.31
C ILE A 124 14.74 -7.31 -3.10
N ALA A 125 14.02 -6.44 -3.80
CA ALA A 125 12.88 -6.82 -4.64
C ALA A 125 13.27 -7.81 -5.76
N ASN A 126 14.45 -7.62 -6.36
CA ASN A 126 14.94 -8.56 -7.39
C ASN A 126 15.30 -9.93 -6.83
N ARG A 127 15.82 -10.02 -5.60
CA ARG A 127 16.03 -11.32 -4.94
C ARG A 127 14.71 -12.07 -4.78
N GLN A 128 13.68 -11.39 -4.26
CA GLN A 128 12.36 -11.99 -4.11
C GLN A 128 11.77 -12.41 -5.46
N ARG A 129 11.91 -11.58 -6.50
CA ARG A 129 11.46 -11.94 -7.86
C ARG A 129 12.11 -13.22 -8.38
N ILE A 130 13.42 -13.40 -8.13
CA ILE A 130 14.16 -14.60 -8.55
C ILE A 130 13.66 -15.82 -7.77
N GLU A 131 13.45 -15.70 -6.46
CA GLU A 131 12.88 -16.77 -5.62
C GLU A 131 11.48 -17.17 -6.10
N ASP A 132 10.68 -16.21 -6.56
CA ASP A 132 9.37 -16.44 -7.18
C ASP A 132 9.44 -16.96 -8.63
N GLY A 133 10.62 -17.25 -9.18
CA GLY A 133 10.80 -17.68 -10.56
C GLY A 133 10.58 -16.59 -11.62
N LYS A 134 10.61 -15.30 -11.23
CA LYS A 134 10.44 -14.15 -12.10
C LYS A 134 11.79 -13.56 -12.53
N PHE A 135 11.86 -12.92 -13.71
CA PHE A 135 13.06 -12.21 -14.14
C PHE A 135 13.33 -10.97 -13.29
N PRO A 136 14.60 -10.69 -12.92
CA PRO A 136 14.97 -9.44 -12.25
C PRO A 136 14.72 -8.23 -13.17
N LEU A 137 14.42 -7.09 -12.57
CA LEU A 137 14.24 -5.83 -13.29
C LEU A 137 15.53 -5.01 -13.29
N PRO A 138 15.80 -4.19 -14.32
CA PRO A 138 16.95 -3.30 -14.35
C PRO A 138 16.89 -2.31 -13.18
N ILE A 139 17.99 -2.23 -12.41
CA ILE A 139 18.12 -1.23 -11.33
C ILE A 139 18.45 0.13 -11.94
N GLU A 140 19.34 0.16 -12.91
CA GLU A 140 19.67 1.38 -13.66
C GLU A 140 18.57 1.71 -14.66
N ASN A 141 17.84 2.79 -14.38
CA ASN A 141 16.73 3.29 -15.19
C ASN A 141 16.75 4.84 -15.19
N PRO A 142 15.92 5.52 -16.00
CA PRO A 142 15.89 6.99 -16.06
C PRO A 142 15.64 7.68 -14.72
N LEU A 143 14.79 7.12 -13.86
CA LEU A 143 14.55 7.67 -12.51
C LEU A 143 15.81 7.62 -11.66
N PHE A 144 16.52 6.49 -11.65
CA PHE A 144 17.76 6.31 -10.91
C PHE A 144 18.85 7.31 -11.37
N GLN A 145 18.95 7.54 -12.67
CA GLN A 145 19.89 8.53 -13.22
C GLN A 145 19.48 9.97 -12.83
N ALA A 146 18.20 10.30 -12.87
CA ALA A 146 17.71 11.59 -12.43
C ALA A 146 18.01 11.84 -10.94
N MET A 147 17.82 10.85 -10.09
CA MET A 147 18.12 10.92 -8.65
C MET A 147 19.62 11.14 -8.38
N LYS A 148 20.52 10.56 -9.19
CA LYS A 148 21.97 10.81 -9.08
C LYS A 148 22.35 12.27 -9.39
N ILE A 149 21.65 12.91 -10.31
CA ILE A 149 21.90 14.32 -10.68
C ILE A 149 21.39 15.24 -9.56
N GLY A 150 20.35 14.86 -8.89
CA GLY A 150 19.66 15.59 -7.82
C GLY A 150 18.17 15.69 -8.08
N PHE A 151 17.38 15.37 -7.07
CA PHE A 151 15.93 15.42 -7.10
C PHE A 151 15.45 16.38 -6.00
N PRO A 152 14.52 17.30 -6.28
CA PRO A 152 14.02 18.21 -5.25
C PRO A 152 13.28 17.47 -4.16
N ASP A 153 13.29 18.00 -2.95
CA ASP A 153 12.46 17.49 -1.87
C ASP A 153 10.98 17.76 -2.19
N CYS A 154 10.22 16.73 -2.43
CA CYS A 154 8.85 16.83 -2.95
C CYS A 154 7.98 15.65 -2.55
N CYS A 155 6.68 15.85 -2.68
CA CYS A 155 5.68 14.80 -2.57
C CYS A 155 5.05 14.56 -3.94
N GLY A 156 4.78 13.28 -4.24
CA GLY A 156 4.04 12.86 -5.41
C GLY A 156 2.73 12.17 -5.03
N CYS A 157 1.76 12.20 -5.93
CA CYS A 157 0.48 11.52 -5.74
C CYS A 157 -0.05 11.01 -7.08
N ALA A 158 -0.43 9.74 -7.12
CA ALA A 158 -1.18 9.15 -8.22
C ALA A 158 -2.65 9.02 -7.82
N LEU A 159 -3.54 9.61 -8.61
CA LEU A 159 -4.99 9.53 -8.42
C LEU A 159 -5.61 8.60 -9.46
N GLY A 160 -6.37 7.61 -9.00
CA GLY A 160 -7.15 6.72 -9.86
C GLY A 160 -8.43 7.42 -10.35
N PHE A 161 -8.32 8.19 -11.44
CA PHE A 161 -9.41 8.99 -11.96
C PHE A 161 -10.67 8.17 -12.26
N ASP A 162 -10.52 7.00 -12.88
CA ASP A 162 -11.65 6.11 -13.17
C ASP A 162 -12.37 5.62 -11.91
N ARG A 163 -11.65 5.41 -10.80
CA ARG A 163 -12.25 5.09 -9.50
C ARG A 163 -13.06 6.26 -8.93
N VAL A 164 -12.59 7.50 -9.13
CA VAL A 164 -13.35 8.69 -8.75
C VAL A 164 -14.63 8.81 -9.57
N VAL A 165 -14.55 8.59 -10.89
CA VAL A 165 -15.72 8.58 -11.78
C VAL A 165 -16.70 7.47 -11.38
N MET A 166 -16.20 6.27 -11.10
CA MET A 166 -17.01 5.14 -10.64
C MET A 166 -17.82 5.49 -9.39
N LEU A 167 -17.20 6.09 -8.38
CA LEU A 167 -17.89 6.53 -7.18
C LEU A 167 -18.86 7.68 -7.44
N ALA A 168 -18.50 8.65 -8.28
CA ALA A 168 -19.37 9.77 -8.63
C ALA A 168 -20.65 9.32 -9.38
N CYS A 169 -20.52 8.29 -10.21
CA CYS A 169 -21.63 7.69 -10.95
C CYS A 169 -22.40 6.63 -10.14
N GLN A 170 -21.97 6.34 -8.90
CA GLN A 170 -22.52 5.24 -8.07
C GLN A 170 -22.43 3.87 -8.77
N ALA A 171 -21.44 3.70 -9.65
CA ALA A 171 -21.18 2.46 -10.35
C ALA A 171 -20.46 1.47 -9.40
N THR A 172 -20.68 0.18 -9.61
CA THR A 172 -20.10 -0.90 -8.77
C THR A 172 -18.84 -1.52 -9.39
N SER A 173 -18.57 -1.21 -10.66
CA SER A 173 -17.44 -1.74 -11.41
C SER A 173 -16.82 -0.66 -12.30
N LEU A 174 -15.50 -0.68 -12.41
CA LEU A 174 -14.77 0.14 -13.37
C LEU A 174 -15.22 -0.09 -14.83
N ARG A 175 -15.71 -1.28 -15.16
CA ARG A 175 -16.26 -1.61 -16.49
C ARG A 175 -17.41 -0.71 -16.93
N GLU A 176 -18.14 -0.14 -15.96
CA GLU A 176 -19.29 0.74 -16.23
C GLU A 176 -18.86 2.16 -16.62
N VAL A 177 -17.61 2.54 -16.31
CA VAL A 177 -17.12 3.91 -16.50
C VAL A 177 -15.94 4.00 -17.46
N ILE A 178 -15.27 2.89 -17.77
CA ILE A 178 -14.19 2.83 -18.76
C ILE A 178 -14.78 2.61 -20.15
N PRO A 179 -14.49 3.50 -21.14
CA PRO A 179 -15.04 3.36 -22.50
C PRO A 179 -14.66 2.05 -23.20
N PHE A 180 -13.43 1.58 -22.98
CA PHE A 180 -12.87 0.37 -23.61
C PHE A 180 -12.29 -0.57 -22.54
N PRO A 181 -13.11 -1.31 -21.80
CA PRO A 181 -12.61 -2.32 -20.88
C PRO A 181 -11.98 -3.49 -21.65
N ALA A 182 -11.01 -4.18 -21.01
CA ALA A 182 -10.17 -5.18 -21.65
C ALA A 182 -10.91 -6.31 -22.38
N ASP A 183 -12.13 -6.61 -21.97
CA ASP A 183 -13.00 -7.60 -22.59
C ASP A 183 -13.78 -7.08 -23.83
N ARG A 184 -13.68 -5.79 -24.13
CA ARG A 184 -14.29 -5.11 -25.29
C ARG A 184 -13.29 -4.26 -26.09
N ALA A 185 -11.99 -4.40 -25.79
CA ALA A 185 -10.92 -3.71 -26.48
C ALA A 185 -10.36 -4.54 -27.65
#